data_e51376a2c2c6ef9b61cac907cc86f9a1
#
_entry.id   e51376a2c2c6ef9b61cac907cc86f9a1
#
_cell.length_a   1.000
_cell.length_b   1.000
_cell.length_c   1.000
_cell.angle_alpha   90.00
_cell.angle_beta   90.00
_cell.angle_gamma   90.00
#
_symmetry.space_group_name_H-M   'P 1'
#
loop_
_entity.id
_entity.type
_entity.pdbx_description
1 polymer ?
#
loop_
_entity_poly.entity_id
_entity_poly.type
_entity_poly.pdbx_seq_one_letter_code
_entity_poly.pdbx_strand_id
1 'polypeptide(L)'
;MTDNFDDFIQRNKQGPRLTVLSGFFQGVTRGDSGMPDRDVKADRSLFFGDKLTEQFCDEYERRICSFSRHFLPSIPFMLESECRLGAALIEFGKAVAQPEKRLTMYNISNAEGTFARTLADFPGSRFSTLTGAIEPSNETAFYHLGTPAHAHFLLGSFLDNTPDKIRSEMRLAEFHEGFDFIFEHECFQMFSSERVQQFAFVLRMLKEDGLMILSEKLNQEDPAEFQRREDKKDWGFKARYFSKEDIEKKRSGVVDHMVAGQLTMKELQQALGQFFEHAVVFGNSTNFYHIVASNNESRIRLLLENMLPPCMEPDFCFEVLPMVLLGMNAGLPTFGRLQA
;
A
#
# COMPACT_ATOMS: atom_id res chain seq x y z
N MET A 1 -2.41 -23.92 -18.54
CA MET A 1 -3.74 -23.36 -18.78
C MET A 1 -3.56 -21.86 -18.89
N THR A 2 -3.91 -21.26 -20.02
CA THR A 2 -3.98 -19.79 -20.11
C THR A 2 -5.22 -19.40 -19.32
N ASP A 3 -5.03 -18.92 -18.10
CA ASP A 3 -6.13 -18.42 -17.29
C ASP A 3 -6.76 -17.26 -18.04
N ASN A 4 -7.99 -17.48 -18.48
CA ASN A 4 -8.76 -16.42 -19.14
C ASN A 4 -9.35 -15.51 -18.05
N PHE A 5 -8.76 -14.33 -17.89
CA PHE A 5 -9.22 -13.31 -16.94
C PHE A 5 -10.26 -12.35 -17.54
N ASP A 6 -10.75 -12.58 -18.77
CA ASP A 6 -11.65 -11.62 -19.44
C ASP A 6 -12.92 -11.37 -18.63
N ASP A 7 -13.56 -12.43 -18.13
CA ASP A 7 -14.77 -12.30 -17.30
C ASP A 7 -14.49 -11.57 -15.97
N PHE A 8 -13.36 -11.86 -15.34
CA PHE A 8 -12.94 -11.18 -14.11
C PHE A 8 -12.70 -9.69 -14.38
N ILE A 9 -11.95 -9.34 -15.40
CA ILE A 9 -11.69 -7.95 -15.81
C ILE A 9 -13.01 -7.24 -16.12
N GLN A 10 -13.89 -7.86 -16.90
CA GLN A 10 -15.15 -7.27 -17.32
C GLN A 10 -16.06 -6.98 -16.10
N ARG A 11 -16.24 -7.96 -15.22
CA ARG A 11 -17.05 -7.76 -14.00
C ARG A 11 -16.50 -6.62 -13.12
N ASN A 12 -15.20 -6.56 -12.95
CA ASN A 12 -14.57 -5.54 -12.11
C ASN A 12 -14.56 -4.15 -12.76
N LYS A 13 -14.50 -4.04 -14.09
CA LYS A 13 -14.57 -2.75 -14.81
C LYS A 13 -15.99 -2.18 -14.93
N GLN A 14 -17.00 -3.02 -14.93
CA GLN A 14 -18.40 -2.62 -15.15
C GLN A 14 -19.22 -2.51 -13.85
N GLY A 15 -18.67 -2.88 -12.71
CA GLY A 15 -19.38 -2.85 -11.44
C GLY A 15 -19.77 -1.44 -11.03
N PRO A 16 -21.02 -1.21 -10.56
CA PRO A 16 -21.49 0.10 -10.10
C PRO A 16 -20.62 0.66 -8.96
N ARG A 17 -19.97 -0.19 -8.22
CA ARG A 17 -19.07 0.13 -7.14
C ARG A 17 -17.82 0.86 -7.62
N LEU A 18 -17.15 0.37 -8.66
CA LEU A 18 -15.98 1.04 -9.22
C LEU A 18 -16.35 2.46 -9.69
N THR A 19 -17.52 2.65 -10.30
CA THR A 19 -17.97 3.96 -10.77
C THR A 19 -18.13 4.95 -9.61
N VAL A 20 -18.75 4.56 -8.50
CA VAL A 20 -18.97 5.44 -7.34
C VAL A 20 -17.63 5.79 -6.66
N LEU A 21 -16.83 4.78 -6.31
CA LEU A 21 -15.58 4.98 -5.58
C LEU A 21 -14.53 5.66 -6.46
N SER A 22 -14.39 5.25 -7.70
CA SER A 22 -13.48 5.86 -8.66
C SER A 22 -13.80 7.33 -8.89
N GLY A 23 -15.07 7.68 -9.09
CA GLY A 23 -15.50 9.08 -9.25
C GLY A 23 -15.13 9.96 -8.06
N PHE A 24 -15.32 9.46 -6.83
CA PHE A 24 -14.92 10.19 -5.63
C PHE A 24 -13.40 10.41 -5.57
N PHE A 25 -12.59 9.34 -5.71
CA PHE A 25 -11.14 9.46 -5.59
C PHE A 25 -10.49 10.24 -6.74
N GLN A 26 -11.04 10.15 -7.95
CA GLN A 26 -10.65 11.02 -9.04
C GLN A 26 -10.96 12.49 -8.71
N GLY A 27 -12.14 12.76 -8.13
CA GLY A 27 -12.49 14.09 -7.65
C GLY A 27 -11.55 14.62 -6.56
N VAL A 28 -11.08 13.76 -5.65
CA VAL A 28 -10.05 14.12 -4.66
C VAL A 28 -8.77 14.58 -5.37
N THR A 29 -8.28 13.79 -6.33
CA THR A 29 -7.06 14.15 -7.07
C THR A 29 -7.19 15.46 -7.83
N ARG A 30 -8.35 15.72 -8.43
CA ARG A 30 -8.63 16.97 -9.15
C ARG A 30 -8.96 18.17 -8.24
N GLY A 31 -9.24 17.92 -6.94
CA GLY A 31 -9.68 18.96 -6.00
C GLY A 31 -11.16 19.32 -6.10
N ASP A 32 -11.99 18.50 -6.76
CA ASP A 32 -13.43 18.74 -6.97
C ASP A 32 -14.36 17.78 -6.19
N SER A 33 -13.82 16.94 -5.32
CA SER A 33 -14.59 16.00 -4.47
C SER A 33 -15.47 16.70 -3.42
N GLY A 34 -15.23 17.98 -3.16
CA GLY A 34 -15.84 18.74 -2.07
C GLY A 34 -15.34 18.33 -0.68
N MET A 35 -14.25 17.57 -0.60
CA MET A 35 -13.52 17.28 0.64
C MET A 35 -12.32 18.22 0.75
N PRO A 36 -12.03 18.74 1.95
CA PRO A 36 -10.90 19.65 2.12
C PRO A 36 -9.56 18.90 2.09
N ASP A 37 -8.56 19.53 1.47
CA ASP A 37 -7.15 19.14 1.61
C ASP A 37 -6.63 19.48 3.01
N ARG A 38 -5.75 18.65 3.54
CA ARG A 38 -5.12 18.88 4.85
C ARG A 38 -3.62 18.62 4.74
N ASP A 39 -2.83 19.54 5.23
CA ASP A 39 -1.41 19.31 5.42
C ASP A 39 -1.21 18.42 6.65
N VAL A 40 -0.62 17.25 6.41
CA VAL A 40 -0.27 16.28 7.44
C VAL A 40 1.25 16.28 7.59
N LYS A 41 1.70 16.28 8.83
CA LYS A 41 3.09 16.09 9.21
C LYS A 41 3.19 14.87 10.11
N ALA A 42 4.22 14.08 9.90
CA ALA A 42 4.46 12.92 10.74
C ALA A 42 4.84 13.34 12.17
N ASP A 43 4.34 12.60 13.14
CA ASP A 43 4.86 12.69 14.51
C ASP A 43 6.24 12.01 14.58
N ARG A 44 7.30 12.82 14.49
CA ARG A 44 8.69 12.35 14.48
C ARG A 44 9.08 11.63 15.77
N SER A 45 8.39 11.86 16.89
CA SER A 45 8.65 11.15 18.13
C SER A 45 8.39 9.65 18.02
N LEU A 46 7.50 9.25 17.10
CA LEU A 46 7.17 7.85 16.80
C LEU A 46 8.25 7.11 16.00
N PHE A 47 9.27 7.80 15.50
CA PHE A 47 10.40 7.19 14.79
C PHE A 47 11.55 6.78 15.72
N PHE A 48 11.41 6.97 17.02
CA PHE A 48 12.39 6.56 18.03
C PHE A 48 13.81 7.14 17.81
N GLY A 49 13.91 8.26 17.10
CA GLY A 49 15.19 8.89 16.74
C GLY A 49 15.90 8.23 15.56
N ASP A 50 15.24 7.36 14.80
CA ASP A 50 15.81 6.72 13.62
C ASP A 50 15.96 7.72 12.46
N LYS A 51 17.19 8.10 12.19
CA LYS A 51 17.55 9.13 11.21
C LYS A 51 17.15 8.76 9.77
N LEU A 52 17.19 7.47 9.42
CA LEU A 52 16.84 7.09 8.05
C LEU A 52 15.33 7.23 7.81
N THR A 53 14.50 6.84 8.80
CA THR A 53 13.04 7.05 8.73
C THR A 53 12.70 8.54 8.70
N GLU A 54 13.38 9.37 9.50
CA GLU A 54 13.21 10.83 9.46
C GLU A 54 13.57 11.42 8.09
N GLN A 55 14.71 11.03 7.52
CA GLN A 55 15.13 11.47 6.19
C GLN A 55 14.17 10.99 5.09
N PHE A 56 13.70 9.75 5.17
CA PHE A 56 12.71 9.23 4.22
C PHE A 56 11.41 10.04 4.31
N CYS A 57 10.98 10.37 5.52
CA CYS A 57 9.81 11.18 5.76
C CYS A 57 9.96 12.61 5.22
N ASP A 58 11.13 13.25 5.35
CA ASP A 58 11.39 14.56 4.76
C ASP A 58 11.21 14.53 3.24
N GLU A 59 11.75 13.49 2.60
CA GLU A 59 11.62 13.30 1.15
C GLU A 59 10.19 12.95 0.74
N TYR A 60 9.46 12.19 1.56
CA TYR A 60 8.07 11.86 1.34
C TYR A 60 7.18 13.11 1.42
N GLU A 61 7.28 13.89 2.51
CA GLU A 61 6.49 15.10 2.74
C GLU A 61 6.66 16.14 1.65
N ARG A 62 7.84 16.22 1.02
CA ARG A 62 8.08 17.12 -0.14
C ARG A 62 7.28 16.72 -1.39
N ARG A 63 6.84 15.46 -1.49
CA ARG A 63 6.15 14.89 -2.65
C ARG A 63 4.64 14.78 -2.48
N ILE A 64 4.10 15.15 -1.32
CA ILE A 64 2.68 15.09 -1.04
C ILE A 64 1.92 16.07 -1.96
N CYS A 65 0.95 15.54 -2.71
CA CYS A 65 0.00 16.30 -3.51
C CYS A 65 -1.45 16.13 -3.00
N SER A 66 -2.45 16.55 -3.77
CA SER A 66 -3.85 16.65 -3.32
C SER A 66 -4.42 15.31 -2.84
N PHE A 67 -4.15 14.20 -3.53
CA PHE A 67 -4.65 12.90 -3.09
C PHE A 67 -4.10 12.52 -1.71
N SER A 68 -2.79 12.62 -1.51
CA SER A 68 -2.15 12.31 -0.23
C SER A 68 -2.60 13.25 0.89
N ARG A 69 -2.87 14.53 0.61
CA ARG A 69 -3.44 15.48 1.58
C ARG A 69 -4.84 15.11 2.06
N HIS A 70 -5.56 14.28 1.32
CA HIS A 70 -6.83 13.71 1.75
C HIS A 70 -6.67 12.31 2.34
N PHE A 71 -5.81 11.48 1.76
CA PHE A 71 -5.61 10.08 2.13
C PHE A 71 -4.93 9.94 3.49
N LEU A 72 -3.77 10.56 3.68
CA LEU A 72 -2.97 10.44 4.90
C LEU A 72 -3.72 10.85 6.18
N PRO A 73 -4.48 11.97 6.23
CA PRO A 73 -5.26 12.32 7.41
C PRO A 73 -6.52 11.47 7.59
N SER A 74 -6.82 10.58 6.64
CA SER A 74 -7.98 9.70 6.70
C SER A 74 -7.71 8.34 7.37
N ILE A 75 -6.42 7.95 7.48
CA ILE A 75 -6.00 6.66 8.02
C ILE A 75 -4.98 6.91 9.12
N PRO A 76 -5.23 6.42 10.36
CA PRO A 76 -4.34 6.71 11.48
C PRO A 76 -2.90 6.27 11.24
N PHE A 77 -1.97 7.20 11.37
CA PHE A 77 -0.52 6.98 11.27
C PHE A 77 -0.05 6.35 9.95
N MET A 78 -0.78 6.57 8.86
CA MET A 78 -0.39 6.04 7.55
C MET A 78 0.93 6.64 7.07
N LEU A 79 1.15 7.94 7.27
CA LEU A 79 2.39 8.61 6.89
C LEU A 79 3.59 8.00 7.62
N GLU A 80 3.47 7.81 8.93
CA GLU A 80 4.50 7.19 9.76
C GLU A 80 4.77 5.74 9.34
N SER A 81 3.71 4.98 9.04
CA SER A 81 3.79 3.59 8.61
C SER A 81 4.47 3.46 7.24
N GLU A 82 4.17 4.34 6.29
CA GLU A 82 4.82 4.36 4.98
C GLU A 82 6.29 4.80 5.09
N CYS A 83 6.60 5.79 5.92
CA CYS A 83 7.99 6.20 6.16
C CYS A 83 8.82 5.06 6.79
N ARG A 84 8.24 4.36 7.77
CA ARG A 84 8.81 3.17 8.39
C ARG A 84 9.08 2.05 7.36
N LEU A 85 8.10 1.75 6.49
CA LEU A 85 8.24 0.76 5.43
C LEU A 85 9.30 1.18 4.41
N GLY A 86 9.27 2.44 3.97
CA GLY A 86 10.23 2.97 3.01
C GLY A 86 11.67 2.87 3.51
N ALA A 87 11.92 3.25 4.76
CA ALA A 87 13.23 3.11 5.39
C ALA A 87 13.69 1.64 5.47
N ALA A 88 12.79 0.72 5.82
CA ALA A 88 13.08 -0.71 5.84
C ALA A 88 13.43 -1.25 4.44
N LEU A 89 12.73 -0.82 3.41
CA LEU A 89 13.01 -1.19 2.01
C LEU A 89 14.37 -0.63 1.54
N ILE A 90 14.74 0.57 1.94
CA ILE A 90 16.07 1.12 1.62
C ILE A 90 17.18 0.21 2.18
N GLU A 91 17.10 -0.21 3.45
CA GLU A 91 18.09 -1.13 4.04
C GLU A 91 18.01 -2.52 3.42
N PHE A 92 16.81 -3.05 3.18
CA PHE A 92 16.64 -4.31 2.46
C PHE A 92 17.32 -4.26 1.08
N GLY A 93 17.12 -3.17 0.32
CA GLY A 93 17.73 -3.00 -0.99
C GLY A 93 19.26 -2.96 -0.93
N LYS A 94 19.85 -2.33 0.08
CA LYS A 94 21.31 -2.35 0.31
C LYS A 94 21.83 -3.76 0.59
N ALA A 95 21.05 -4.57 1.31
CA ALA A 95 21.46 -5.93 1.69
C ALA A 95 21.42 -6.93 0.54
N VAL A 96 20.44 -6.80 -0.40
CA VAL A 96 20.20 -7.85 -1.41
C VAL A 96 20.47 -7.43 -2.86
N ALA A 97 20.48 -6.12 -3.17
CA ALA A 97 20.67 -5.69 -4.55
C ALA A 97 22.10 -5.93 -5.03
N GLN A 98 22.20 -6.51 -6.22
CA GLN A 98 23.48 -6.62 -6.91
C GLN A 98 23.95 -5.22 -7.38
N PRO A 99 25.28 -4.97 -7.51
CA PRO A 99 25.81 -3.64 -7.86
C PRO A 99 25.16 -3.01 -9.09
N GLU A 100 24.94 -3.79 -10.14
CA GLU A 100 24.43 -3.34 -11.45
C GLU A 100 22.92 -3.53 -11.63
N LYS A 101 22.21 -4.11 -10.66
CA LYS A 101 20.78 -4.43 -10.79
C LYS A 101 19.98 -3.77 -9.67
N ARG A 102 18.95 -3.02 -10.05
CA ARG A 102 17.97 -2.46 -9.10
C ARG A 102 16.88 -3.48 -8.84
N LEU A 103 16.28 -3.43 -7.65
CA LEU A 103 15.06 -4.14 -7.32
C LEU A 103 13.87 -3.43 -7.97
N THR A 104 12.93 -4.18 -8.48
CA THR A 104 11.75 -3.64 -9.15
C THR A 104 10.52 -3.74 -8.26
N MET A 105 9.74 -2.66 -8.18
CA MET A 105 8.50 -2.62 -7.41
C MET A 105 7.33 -2.11 -8.27
N TYR A 106 6.24 -2.87 -8.29
CA TYR A 106 4.96 -2.39 -8.82
C TYR A 106 4.07 -1.91 -7.68
N ASN A 107 3.72 -0.64 -7.73
CA ASN A 107 2.85 0.01 -6.75
C ASN A 107 1.44 0.14 -7.35
N ILE A 108 0.53 -0.69 -6.85
CA ILE A 108 -0.86 -0.75 -7.34
C ILE A 108 -1.66 0.37 -6.68
N SER A 109 -2.15 1.31 -7.51
CA SER A 109 -3.12 2.36 -7.14
C SER A 109 -2.72 3.30 -6.01
N ASN A 110 -1.45 3.59 -5.86
CA ASN A 110 -1.03 4.69 -4.99
C ASN A 110 -1.18 6.04 -5.68
N ALA A 111 -2.35 6.25 -6.32
CA ALA A 111 -2.75 7.50 -6.94
C ALA A 111 -1.58 8.30 -7.58
N GLU A 112 -1.09 9.33 -6.90
CA GLU A 112 0.04 10.17 -7.33
C GLU A 112 1.42 9.55 -7.12
N GLY A 113 1.51 8.31 -6.59
CA GLY A 113 2.75 7.53 -6.47
C GLY A 113 3.77 8.08 -5.47
N THR A 114 3.34 8.85 -4.47
CA THR A 114 4.23 9.52 -3.50
C THR A 114 5.22 8.57 -2.86
N PHE A 115 4.75 7.41 -2.35
CA PHE A 115 5.61 6.38 -1.75
C PHE A 115 6.63 5.81 -2.75
N ALA A 116 6.14 5.32 -3.89
CA ALA A 116 6.97 4.66 -4.90
C ALA A 116 8.06 5.61 -5.44
N ARG A 117 7.68 6.85 -5.71
CA ARG A 117 8.59 7.88 -6.17
C ARG A 117 9.61 8.25 -5.11
N THR A 118 9.20 8.39 -3.85
CA THR A 118 10.13 8.65 -2.75
C THR A 118 11.14 7.52 -2.61
N LEU A 119 10.67 6.26 -2.65
CA LEU A 119 11.53 5.09 -2.56
C LEU A 119 12.58 5.06 -3.69
N ALA A 120 12.18 5.32 -4.93
CA ALA A 120 13.09 5.29 -6.07
C ALA A 120 14.11 6.44 -6.08
N ASP A 121 13.66 7.65 -5.71
CA ASP A 121 14.48 8.87 -5.72
C ASP A 121 15.34 9.05 -4.45
N PHE A 122 15.10 8.24 -3.41
CA PHE A 122 15.83 8.36 -2.15
C PHE A 122 17.35 8.15 -2.34
N PRO A 123 18.20 8.97 -1.73
CA PRO A 123 19.65 8.83 -1.87
C PRO A 123 20.15 7.43 -1.49
N GLY A 124 20.86 6.77 -2.39
CA GLY A 124 21.36 5.40 -2.22
C GLY A 124 20.30 4.30 -2.38
N SER A 125 19.08 4.64 -2.81
CA SER A 125 18.06 3.64 -3.14
C SER A 125 18.53 2.67 -4.22
N ARG A 126 18.12 1.42 -4.07
CA ARG A 126 18.34 0.32 -5.01
C ARG A 126 17.04 -0.12 -5.68
N PHE A 127 16.03 0.74 -5.72
CA PHE A 127 14.72 0.45 -6.30
C PHE A 127 14.46 1.21 -7.60
N SER A 128 13.84 0.51 -8.55
CA SER A 128 13.08 1.10 -9.65
C SER A 128 11.61 0.79 -9.43
N THR A 129 10.75 1.79 -9.59
CA THR A 129 9.34 1.66 -9.25
C THR A 129 8.42 1.99 -10.43
N LEU A 130 7.32 1.24 -10.55
CA LEU A 130 6.22 1.50 -11.48
C LEU A 130 4.96 1.78 -10.67
N THR A 131 4.34 2.93 -10.86
CA THR A 131 3.05 3.31 -10.29
C THR A 131 1.96 3.18 -11.34
N GLY A 132 0.87 2.46 -11.02
CA GLY A 132 -0.34 2.43 -11.84
C GLY A 132 -1.47 3.21 -11.19
N ALA A 133 -2.14 4.12 -11.91
CA ALA A 133 -3.34 4.80 -11.46
C ALA A 133 -4.24 5.23 -12.63
N ILE A 134 -5.55 5.34 -12.37
CA ILE A 134 -6.57 5.52 -13.42
C ILE A 134 -6.83 6.99 -13.79
N GLU A 135 -6.49 7.94 -12.93
CA GLU A 135 -6.79 9.35 -13.13
C GLU A 135 -5.58 10.08 -13.77
N PRO A 136 -5.75 10.73 -14.94
CA PRO A 136 -4.65 11.44 -15.61
C PRO A 136 -3.99 12.54 -14.76
N SER A 137 -4.73 13.19 -13.87
CA SER A 137 -4.15 14.20 -12.96
C SER A 137 -3.17 13.59 -11.95
N ASN A 138 -3.25 12.28 -11.68
CA ASN A 138 -2.24 11.58 -10.89
C ASN A 138 -0.89 11.53 -11.60
N GLU A 139 -0.87 11.37 -12.92
CA GLU A 139 0.37 11.42 -13.71
C GLU A 139 1.01 12.81 -13.65
N THR A 140 0.20 13.86 -13.76
CA THR A 140 0.66 15.25 -13.59
C THR A 140 1.24 15.47 -12.20
N ALA A 141 0.56 15.00 -11.15
CA ALA A 141 1.05 15.08 -9.77
C ALA A 141 2.33 14.26 -9.58
N PHE A 142 2.41 13.06 -10.16
CA PHE A 142 3.61 12.21 -10.13
C PHE A 142 4.85 12.94 -10.67
N TYR A 143 4.72 13.72 -11.72
CA TYR A 143 5.83 14.43 -12.36
C TYR A 143 6.02 15.87 -11.88
N HIS A 144 5.30 16.36 -10.85
CA HIS A 144 5.35 17.78 -10.45
C HIS A 144 6.74 18.26 -9.98
N LEU A 145 7.61 17.36 -9.49
CA LEU A 145 9.00 17.65 -9.14
C LEU A 145 10.01 17.27 -10.24
N GLY A 146 9.54 17.13 -11.48
CA GLY A 146 10.35 16.73 -12.62
C GLY A 146 10.31 15.22 -12.90
N THR A 147 11.02 14.78 -13.92
CA THR A 147 11.06 13.37 -14.34
C THR A 147 12.09 12.60 -13.51
N PRO A 148 11.67 11.60 -12.72
CA PRO A 148 12.61 10.77 -11.98
C PRO A 148 13.38 9.81 -12.89
N ALA A 149 14.56 9.39 -12.45
CA ALA A 149 15.39 8.46 -13.23
C ALA A 149 14.90 6.99 -13.10
N HIS A 150 14.33 6.64 -11.96
CA HIS A 150 13.99 5.23 -11.60
C HIS A 150 12.58 5.06 -11.09
N ALA A 151 11.71 6.03 -11.30
CA ALA A 151 10.28 5.90 -11.01
C ALA A 151 9.48 6.18 -12.28
N HIS A 152 8.52 5.32 -12.56
CA HIS A 152 7.71 5.37 -13.77
C HIS A 152 6.23 5.38 -13.41
N PHE A 153 5.44 6.03 -14.25
CA PHE A 153 3.98 6.04 -14.14
C PHE A 153 3.35 5.37 -15.36
N LEU A 154 2.32 4.57 -15.13
CA LEU A 154 1.54 3.93 -16.18
C LEU A 154 0.06 4.17 -15.93
N LEU A 155 -0.56 4.94 -16.80
CA LEU A 155 -1.99 5.24 -16.71
C LEU A 155 -2.82 3.98 -16.92
N GLY A 156 -3.70 3.69 -15.99
CA GLY A 156 -4.59 2.53 -15.97
C GLY A 156 -4.63 1.86 -14.60
N SER A 157 -5.71 1.12 -14.37
CA SER A 157 -5.85 0.27 -13.19
C SER A 157 -4.90 -0.94 -13.27
N PHE A 158 -4.81 -1.70 -12.18
CA PHE A 158 -4.07 -2.96 -12.22
C PHE A 158 -4.65 -3.95 -13.24
N LEU A 159 -5.95 -3.84 -13.56
CA LEU A 159 -6.61 -4.65 -14.59
C LEU A 159 -6.17 -4.28 -16.01
N ASP A 160 -5.70 -3.05 -16.21
CA ASP A 160 -5.22 -2.54 -17.50
C ASP A 160 -3.71 -2.74 -17.66
N ASN A 161 -2.97 -2.72 -16.56
CA ASN A 161 -1.51 -2.78 -16.55
C ASN A 161 -1.03 -4.24 -16.54
N THR A 162 -1.33 -4.94 -17.61
CA THR A 162 -0.98 -6.36 -17.79
C THR A 162 0.51 -6.56 -18.09
N PRO A 163 1.06 -7.78 -17.90
CA PRO A 163 2.43 -8.11 -18.31
C PRO A 163 2.70 -7.74 -19.78
N ASP A 164 1.74 -7.98 -20.69
CA ASP A 164 1.91 -7.70 -22.11
C ASP A 164 1.95 -6.20 -22.39
N LYS A 165 1.11 -5.40 -21.73
CA LYS A 165 1.15 -3.95 -21.83
C LYS A 165 2.50 -3.41 -21.34
N ILE A 166 2.99 -3.87 -20.17
CA ILE A 166 4.28 -3.45 -19.65
C ILE A 166 5.42 -3.81 -20.62
N ARG A 167 5.42 -5.05 -21.14
CA ARG A 167 6.41 -5.51 -22.13
C ARG A 167 6.35 -4.76 -23.46
N SER A 168 5.21 -4.24 -23.84
CA SER A 168 5.06 -3.47 -25.10
C SER A 168 5.69 -2.06 -25.02
N GLU A 169 5.94 -1.55 -23.82
CA GLU A 169 6.50 -0.21 -23.61
C GLU A 169 8.03 -0.26 -23.38
N MET A 170 8.82 0.14 -24.38
CA MET A 170 10.30 0.13 -24.30
C MET A 170 10.85 0.95 -23.12
N ARG A 171 10.15 2.02 -22.71
CA ARG A 171 10.55 2.82 -21.55
C ARG A 171 10.43 2.07 -20.21
N LEU A 172 9.75 0.93 -20.21
CA LEU A 172 9.53 0.06 -19.04
C LEU A 172 10.37 -1.23 -19.11
N ALA A 173 11.44 -1.25 -19.92
CA ALA A 173 12.25 -2.44 -20.15
C ALA A 173 12.80 -3.08 -18.86
N GLU A 174 13.09 -2.30 -17.84
CA GLU A 174 13.56 -2.79 -16.53
C GLU A 174 12.53 -3.65 -15.78
N PHE A 175 11.23 -3.56 -16.13
CA PHE A 175 10.14 -4.32 -15.53
C PHE A 175 9.68 -5.51 -16.37
N HIS A 176 10.24 -5.76 -17.55
CA HIS A 176 9.79 -6.80 -18.47
C HIS A 176 9.93 -8.21 -17.89
N GLU A 177 10.87 -8.42 -16.96
CA GLU A 177 11.08 -9.69 -16.25
C GLU A 177 10.23 -9.83 -14.97
N GLY A 178 9.35 -8.89 -14.70
CA GLY A 178 8.51 -8.85 -13.50
C GLY A 178 9.13 -8.07 -12.36
N PHE A 179 8.50 -8.18 -11.19
CA PHE A 179 8.78 -7.36 -10.03
C PHE A 179 9.33 -8.17 -8.86
N ASP A 180 10.30 -7.61 -8.15
CA ASP A 180 10.78 -8.15 -6.86
C ASP A 180 9.77 -7.85 -5.75
N PHE A 181 8.99 -6.78 -5.91
CA PHE A 181 7.92 -6.37 -4.99
C PHE A 181 6.66 -5.98 -5.75
N ILE A 182 5.51 -6.40 -5.22
CA ILE A 182 4.21 -5.81 -5.56
C ILE A 182 3.66 -5.20 -4.29
N PHE A 183 3.35 -3.89 -4.31
CA PHE A 183 2.71 -3.21 -3.21
C PHE A 183 1.26 -2.86 -3.60
N GLU A 184 0.33 -3.58 -3.02
CA GLU A 184 -1.10 -3.26 -3.05
C GLU A 184 -1.40 -2.26 -1.95
N HIS A 185 -1.99 -1.12 -2.32
CA HIS A 185 -2.18 0.00 -1.42
C HIS A 185 -3.65 0.42 -1.39
N GLU A 186 -4.45 -0.25 -0.55
CA GLU A 186 -5.88 0.02 -0.34
C GLU A 186 -6.73 -0.07 -1.64
N CYS A 187 -6.25 -0.80 -2.64
CA CYS A 187 -6.83 -0.80 -3.97
C CYS A 187 -7.87 -1.89 -4.20
N PHE A 188 -7.54 -3.12 -3.84
CA PHE A 188 -8.36 -4.28 -4.23
C PHE A 188 -9.79 -4.19 -3.73
N GLN A 189 -10.01 -3.70 -2.52
CA GLN A 189 -11.33 -3.46 -1.96
C GLN A 189 -12.20 -2.48 -2.77
N MET A 190 -11.57 -1.62 -3.59
CA MET A 190 -12.27 -0.67 -4.44
C MET A 190 -12.94 -1.37 -5.64
N PHE A 191 -12.44 -2.53 -6.04
CA PHE A 191 -12.94 -3.30 -7.17
C PHE A 191 -13.95 -4.38 -6.73
N SER A 192 -13.53 -5.31 -5.88
CA SER A 192 -14.39 -6.38 -5.39
C SER A 192 -13.77 -7.08 -4.17
N SER A 193 -14.50 -8.05 -3.61
CA SER A 193 -13.98 -8.98 -2.60
C SER A 193 -13.31 -10.23 -3.20
N GLU A 194 -13.20 -10.34 -4.54
CA GLU A 194 -12.65 -11.50 -5.25
C GLU A 194 -11.11 -11.59 -5.10
N ARG A 195 -10.60 -11.62 -3.86
CA ARG A 195 -9.17 -11.48 -3.56
C ARG A 195 -8.31 -12.59 -4.17
N VAL A 196 -8.83 -13.83 -4.23
CA VAL A 196 -8.13 -14.95 -4.90
C VAL A 196 -7.87 -14.64 -6.38
N GLN A 197 -8.86 -14.08 -7.08
CA GLN A 197 -8.71 -13.74 -8.49
C GLN A 197 -7.83 -12.51 -8.69
N GLN A 198 -7.90 -11.53 -7.79
CA GLN A 198 -7.02 -10.37 -7.80
C GLN A 198 -5.56 -10.79 -7.60
N PHE A 199 -5.28 -11.68 -6.64
CA PHE A 199 -3.95 -12.25 -6.45
C PHE A 199 -3.51 -13.04 -7.68
N ALA A 200 -4.31 -13.99 -8.17
CA ALA A 200 -3.98 -14.76 -9.37
C ALA A 200 -3.64 -13.85 -10.56
N PHE A 201 -4.34 -12.71 -10.68
CA PHE A 201 -4.12 -11.76 -11.76
C PHE A 201 -2.78 -11.03 -11.63
N VAL A 202 -2.47 -10.45 -10.46
CA VAL A 202 -1.27 -9.60 -10.29
C VAL A 202 0.00 -10.42 -10.08
N LEU A 203 -0.10 -11.61 -9.49
CA LEU A 203 1.05 -12.47 -9.19
C LEU A 203 1.74 -13.02 -10.44
N ARG A 204 1.12 -12.95 -11.60
CA ARG A 204 1.78 -13.22 -12.89
C ARG A 204 2.96 -12.28 -13.17
N MET A 205 3.02 -11.16 -12.46
CA MET A 205 4.10 -10.16 -12.56
C MET A 205 5.09 -10.25 -11.38
N LEU A 206 4.79 -11.00 -10.33
CA LEU A 206 5.71 -11.17 -9.21
C LEU A 206 6.75 -12.24 -9.55
N LYS A 207 8.03 -11.95 -9.27
CA LYS A 207 9.11 -12.94 -9.40
C LYS A 207 8.95 -14.05 -8.34
N GLU A 208 9.55 -15.21 -8.59
CA GLU A 208 9.42 -16.42 -7.74
C GLU A 208 9.72 -16.12 -6.26
N ASP A 209 10.82 -15.44 -5.97
CA ASP A 209 11.21 -15.01 -4.62
C ASP A 209 10.67 -13.63 -4.22
N GLY A 210 9.70 -13.10 -4.96
CA GLY A 210 9.18 -11.76 -4.73
C GLY A 210 8.37 -11.65 -3.45
N LEU A 211 8.25 -10.42 -2.95
CA LEU A 211 7.40 -10.08 -1.82
C LEU A 211 6.16 -9.33 -2.28
N MET A 212 4.99 -9.79 -1.85
CA MET A 212 3.77 -9.03 -1.94
C MET A 212 3.54 -8.31 -0.62
N ILE A 213 3.42 -6.98 -0.69
CA ILE A 213 3.06 -6.12 0.44
C ILE A 213 1.62 -5.67 0.23
N LEU A 214 0.80 -5.77 1.26
CA LEU A 214 -0.59 -5.35 1.26
C LEU A 214 -0.79 -4.27 2.32
N SER A 215 -1.47 -3.21 1.95
CA SER A 215 -2.15 -2.30 2.86
C SER A 215 -3.64 -2.49 2.64
N GLU A 216 -4.33 -3.10 3.57
CA GLU A 216 -5.72 -3.49 3.43
C GLU A 216 -6.57 -3.06 4.62
N LYS A 217 -7.74 -2.52 4.35
CA LYS A 217 -8.76 -2.33 5.36
C LYS A 217 -9.63 -3.60 5.43
N LEU A 218 -9.72 -4.21 6.60
CA LEU A 218 -10.44 -5.47 6.80
C LEU A 218 -11.73 -5.26 7.62
N ASN A 219 -12.71 -6.10 7.32
CA ASN A 219 -13.86 -6.33 8.17
C ASN A 219 -13.45 -7.12 9.41
N GLN A 220 -14.21 -6.98 10.47
CA GLN A 220 -14.15 -7.83 11.65
C GLN A 220 -15.28 -8.86 11.61
N GLU A 221 -15.05 -10.04 12.22
CA GLU A 221 -16.12 -11.04 12.36
C GLU A 221 -17.26 -10.52 13.26
N ASP A 222 -16.90 -9.69 14.26
CA ASP A 222 -17.85 -8.98 15.10
C ASP A 222 -18.11 -7.56 14.57
N PRO A 223 -19.34 -7.24 14.11
CA PRO A 223 -19.68 -5.90 13.65
C PRO A 223 -19.52 -4.81 14.72
N ALA A 224 -19.68 -5.14 16.00
CA ALA A 224 -19.48 -4.18 17.07
C ALA A 224 -18.00 -3.82 17.23
N GLU A 225 -17.10 -4.78 17.08
CA GLU A 225 -15.67 -4.55 17.07
C GLU A 225 -15.24 -3.73 15.84
N PHE A 226 -15.79 -4.04 14.65
CA PHE A 226 -15.56 -3.23 13.45
C PHE A 226 -15.94 -1.76 13.71
N GLN A 227 -17.15 -1.53 14.25
CA GLN A 227 -17.64 -0.18 14.52
C GLN A 227 -16.77 0.53 15.58
N ARG A 228 -16.36 -0.16 16.63
CA ARG A 228 -15.48 0.38 17.69
C ARG A 228 -14.15 0.88 17.10
N ARG A 229 -13.56 0.11 16.20
CA ARG A 229 -12.31 0.49 15.50
C ARG A 229 -12.54 1.64 14.52
N GLU A 230 -13.67 1.67 13.80
CA GLU A 230 -14.05 2.79 12.94
C GLU A 230 -14.24 4.09 13.73
N ASP A 231 -14.89 4.01 14.90
CA ASP A 231 -15.08 5.18 15.76
C ASP A 231 -13.74 5.68 16.34
N LYS A 232 -12.82 4.78 16.70
CA LYS A 232 -11.47 5.18 17.11
C LYS A 232 -10.73 5.89 15.97
N LYS A 233 -10.83 5.39 14.75
CA LYS A 233 -10.26 6.03 13.56
C LYS A 233 -10.86 7.41 13.32
N ASP A 234 -12.20 7.51 13.31
CA ASP A 234 -12.89 8.73 12.91
C ASP A 234 -12.79 9.81 14.00
N TRP A 235 -13.08 9.47 15.25
CA TRP A 235 -13.15 10.44 16.33
C TRP A 235 -11.82 10.60 17.08
N GLY A 236 -10.98 9.58 17.09
CA GLY A 236 -9.66 9.64 17.73
C GLY A 236 -8.58 10.24 16.84
N PHE A 237 -8.67 10.04 15.50
CA PHE A 237 -7.63 10.49 14.57
C PHE A 237 -8.15 11.49 13.54
N LYS A 238 -9.13 11.12 12.70
CA LYS A 238 -9.61 11.99 11.60
C LYS A 238 -10.17 13.32 12.09
N ALA A 239 -10.81 13.34 13.27
CA ALA A 239 -11.30 14.57 13.89
C ALA A 239 -10.18 15.57 14.24
N ARG A 240 -8.90 15.18 14.19
CA ARG A 240 -7.77 16.11 14.29
C ARG A 240 -7.63 17.00 13.04
N TYR A 241 -8.20 16.56 11.90
CA TYR A 241 -8.01 17.17 10.59
C TYR A 241 -9.31 17.61 9.93
N PHE A 242 -10.42 16.90 10.15
CA PHE A 242 -11.69 17.11 9.45
C PHE A 242 -12.81 17.48 10.42
N SER A 243 -13.78 18.25 9.94
CA SER A 243 -14.99 18.53 10.71
C SER A 243 -15.85 17.26 10.87
N LYS A 244 -16.77 17.29 11.83
CA LYS A 244 -17.74 16.19 12.00
C LYS A 244 -18.56 15.96 10.73
N GLU A 245 -19.01 17.03 10.10
CA GLU A 245 -19.79 16.98 8.86
C GLU A 245 -19.00 16.34 7.71
N ASP A 246 -17.71 16.65 7.56
CA ASP A 246 -16.84 16.04 6.54
C ASP A 246 -16.69 14.55 6.77
N ILE A 247 -16.48 14.14 8.03
CA ILE A 247 -16.32 12.73 8.41
C ILE A 247 -17.61 11.95 8.12
N GLU A 248 -18.77 12.47 8.54
CA GLU A 248 -20.08 11.83 8.33
C GLU A 248 -20.43 11.75 6.84
N LYS A 249 -20.19 12.82 6.08
CA LYS A 249 -20.39 12.86 4.62
C LYS A 249 -19.53 11.79 3.91
N LYS A 250 -18.26 11.68 4.27
CA LYS A 250 -17.37 10.65 3.68
C LYS A 250 -17.79 9.24 4.09
N ARG A 251 -18.20 9.03 5.34
CA ARG A 251 -18.66 7.71 5.83
C ARG A 251 -19.83 7.22 4.98
N SER A 252 -20.91 7.97 4.88
CA SER A 252 -22.12 7.56 4.14
C SER A 252 -21.91 7.51 2.62
N GLY A 253 -21.11 8.41 2.05
CA GLY A 253 -20.93 8.52 0.61
C GLY A 253 -19.90 7.55 0.02
N VAL A 254 -18.92 7.12 0.81
CA VAL A 254 -17.77 6.36 0.31
C VAL A 254 -17.49 5.12 1.16
N VAL A 255 -17.31 5.29 2.47
CA VAL A 255 -16.82 4.19 3.33
C VAL A 255 -17.80 3.03 3.38
N ASP A 256 -19.09 3.30 3.46
CA ASP A 256 -20.14 2.26 3.48
C ASP A 256 -20.14 1.44 2.17
N HIS A 257 -19.78 2.04 1.04
CA HIS A 257 -19.61 1.32 -0.22
C HIS A 257 -18.34 0.46 -0.28
N MET A 258 -17.28 0.85 0.44
CA MET A 258 -16.03 0.09 0.48
C MET A 258 -16.18 -1.24 1.26
N VAL A 259 -17.02 -1.26 2.29
CA VAL A 259 -17.20 -2.44 3.17
C VAL A 259 -17.50 -3.72 2.38
N ALA A 260 -18.30 -3.63 1.32
CA ALA A 260 -18.66 -4.80 0.48
C ALA A 260 -17.44 -5.44 -0.25
N GLY A 261 -16.27 -4.78 -0.33
CA GLY A 261 -15.05 -5.32 -0.93
C GLY A 261 -14.00 -5.72 0.08
N GLN A 262 -14.27 -5.49 1.35
CA GLN A 262 -13.36 -5.86 2.42
C GLN A 262 -13.57 -7.34 2.78
N LEU A 263 -12.47 -8.00 3.09
CA LEU A 263 -12.47 -9.34 3.66
C LEU A 263 -12.30 -9.26 5.18
N THR A 264 -12.66 -10.33 5.87
CA THR A 264 -12.17 -10.58 7.22
C THR A 264 -10.71 -11.07 7.17
N MET A 265 -9.99 -10.99 8.29
CA MET A 265 -8.63 -11.52 8.39
C MET A 265 -8.56 -13.02 8.00
N LYS A 266 -9.56 -13.80 8.40
CA LYS A 266 -9.65 -15.23 8.08
C LYS A 266 -9.81 -15.48 6.58
N GLU A 267 -10.66 -14.73 5.91
CA GLU A 267 -10.86 -14.83 4.46
C GLU A 267 -9.59 -14.41 3.69
N LEU A 268 -8.92 -13.34 4.14
CA LEU A 268 -7.66 -12.91 3.55
C LEU A 268 -6.56 -13.95 3.75
N GLN A 269 -6.43 -14.53 4.95
CA GLN A 269 -5.48 -15.61 5.23
C GLN A 269 -5.73 -16.82 4.31
N GLN A 270 -7.00 -17.21 4.10
CA GLN A 270 -7.35 -18.31 3.18
C GLN A 270 -6.99 -17.98 1.73
N ALA A 271 -7.21 -16.73 1.30
CA ALA A 271 -6.85 -16.29 -0.04
C ALA A 271 -5.33 -16.29 -0.24
N LEU A 272 -4.56 -15.74 0.71
CA LEU A 272 -3.09 -15.73 0.67
C LEU A 272 -2.50 -17.14 0.66
N GLY A 273 -3.05 -18.06 1.46
CA GLY A 273 -2.59 -19.44 1.56
C GLY A 273 -2.73 -20.29 0.27
N GLN A 274 -3.43 -19.77 -0.76
CA GLN A 274 -3.47 -20.41 -2.08
C GLN A 274 -2.22 -20.10 -2.92
N PHE A 275 -1.47 -19.05 -2.57
CA PHE A 275 -0.36 -18.54 -3.39
C PHE A 275 0.96 -18.45 -2.64
N PHE A 276 0.92 -18.33 -1.32
CA PHE A 276 2.11 -18.08 -0.51
C PHE A 276 2.22 -19.08 0.63
N GLU A 277 3.46 -19.51 0.91
CA GLU A 277 3.78 -20.36 2.05
C GLU A 277 3.89 -19.55 3.35
N HIS A 278 4.28 -18.27 3.26
CA HIS A 278 4.56 -17.43 4.41
C HIS A 278 3.84 -16.09 4.30
N ALA A 279 3.22 -15.64 5.40
CA ALA A 279 2.65 -14.31 5.50
C ALA A 279 2.67 -13.78 6.95
N VAL A 280 2.96 -12.49 7.10
CA VAL A 280 3.09 -11.81 8.40
C VAL A 280 2.40 -10.45 8.35
N VAL A 281 1.57 -10.18 9.36
CA VAL A 281 1.09 -8.82 9.64
C VAL A 281 2.20 -8.09 10.38
N PHE A 282 2.68 -7.00 9.79
CA PHE A 282 3.73 -6.17 10.38
C PHE A 282 3.24 -4.79 10.83
N GLY A 283 2.00 -4.44 10.53
CA GLY A 283 1.37 -3.20 10.96
C GLY A 283 -0.13 -3.38 11.12
N ASN A 284 -0.71 -2.71 12.12
CA ASN A 284 -2.15 -2.62 12.31
C ASN A 284 -2.47 -1.25 12.87
N SER A 285 -3.42 -0.56 12.25
CA SER A 285 -3.98 0.68 12.74
C SER A 285 -5.50 0.65 12.58
N THR A 286 -6.20 0.41 13.66
CA THR A 286 -7.65 0.20 13.68
C THR A 286 -8.07 -0.99 12.79
N ASN A 287 -8.86 -0.78 11.73
CA ASN A 287 -9.23 -1.82 10.75
C ASN A 287 -8.24 -1.93 9.57
N PHE A 288 -7.15 -1.15 9.57
CA PHE A 288 -6.12 -1.20 8.52
C PHE A 288 -4.97 -2.10 8.94
N TYR A 289 -4.51 -2.91 8.01
CA TYR A 289 -3.46 -3.90 8.21
C TYR A 289 -2.39 -3.79 7.14
N HIS A 290 -1.14 -3.94 7.56
CA HIS A 290 0.00 -4.04 6.66
C HIS A 290 0.55 -5.46 6.74
N ILE A 291 0.58 -6.14 5.60
CA ILE A 291 0.91 -7.56 5.52
C ILE A 291 2.00 -7.74 4.47
N VAL A 292 2.94 -8.65 4.73
CA VAL A 292 3.89 -9.12 3.75
C VAL A 292 3.72 -10.62 3.55
N ALA A 293 3.73 -11.07 2.28
CA ALA A 293 3.62 -12.47 1.91
C ALA A 293 4.67 -12.84 0.84
N SER A 294 5.20 -14.06 0.92
CA SER A 294 6.21 -14.60 0.00
C SER A 294 6.33 -16.11 0.16
N ASN A 295 6.90 -16.78 -0.85
CA ASN A 295 7.38 -18.16 -0.75
C ASN A 295 8.82 -18.23 -0.23
N ASN A 296 9.46 -17.07 0.01
CA ASN A 296 10.79 -16.98 0.58
C ASN A 296 10.76 -16.37 1.99
N GLU A 297 10.77 -17.24 3.03
CA GLU A 297 10.74 -16.82 4.43
C GLU A 297 11.89 -15.88 4.80
N SER A 298 13.10 -16.14 4.26
CA SER A 298 14.28 -15.35 4.60
C SER A 298 14.15 -13.89 4.15
N ARG A 299 13.46 -13.63 3.03
CA ARG A 299 13.19 -12.26 2.57
C ARG A 299 12.19 -11.52 3.46
N ILE A 300 11.15 -12.21 3.94
CA ILE A 300 10.23 -11.62 4.93
C ILE A 300 10.99 -11.25 6.19
N ARG A 301 11.82 -12.18 6.72
CA ARG A 301 12.64 -11.92 7.92
C ARG A 301 13.56 -10.72 7.73
N LEU A 302 14.30 -10.69 6.62
CA LEU A 302 15.20 -9.59 6.31
C LEU A 302 14.46 -8.24 6.26
N LEU A 303 13.25 -8.18 5.68
CA LEU A 303 12.45 -6.96 5.68
C LEU A 303 12.08 -6.52 7.09
N LEU A 304 11.62 -7.45 7.94
CA LEU A 304 11.20 -7.14 9.32
C LEU A 304 12.38 -6.80 10.23
N GLU A 305 13.52 -7.44 10.07
CA GLU A 305 14.77 -7.13 10.80
C GLU A 305 15.28 -5.71 10.49
N ASN A 306 15.00 -5.20 9.29
CA ASN A 306 15.31 -3.83 8.88
C ASN A 306 14.18 -2.83 9.17
N MET A 307 13.16 -3.21 9.90
CA MET A 307 11.99 -2.38 10.19
C MET A 307 11.94 -1.97 11.66
N LEU A 308 11.56 -0.71 11.93
CA LEU A 308 11.22 -0.25 13.26
C LEU A 308 9.98 -0.98 13.81
N PRO A 309 9.75 -1.01 15.12
CA PRO A 309 8.41 -1.32 15.67
C PRO A 309 7.34 -0.40 15.07
N PRO A 310 6.04 -0.71 15.24
CA PRO A 310 4.96 0.14 14.74
C PRO A 310 5.10 1.60 15.20
N CYS A 311 5.12 2.52 14.24
CA CYS A 311 5.28 3.96 14.47
C CYS A 311 3.90 4.62 14.65
N MET A 312 3.23 4.34 15.75
CA MET A 312 1.91 4.87 16.07
C MET A 312 1.64 4.92 17.57
N GLU A 313 0.64 5.69 17.98
CA GLU A 313 0.14 5.67 19.36
C GLU A 313 -0.42 4.27 19.67
N PRO A 314 -0.06 3.64 20.82
CA PRO A 314 -0.45 2.25 21.14
C PRO A 314 -1.95 1.98 21.09
N ASP A 315 -2.77 2.97 21.45
CA ASP A 315 -4.24 2.86 21.46
C ASP A 315 -4.89 2.64 20.09
N PHE A 316 -4.13 2.80 19.01
CA PHE A 316 -4.60 2.57 17.64
C PHE A 316 -4.18 1.20 17.11
N CYS A 317 -3.26 0.52 17.77
CA CYS A 317 -2.83 -0.84 17.43
C CYS A 317 -3.67 -1.86 18.21
N PHE A 318 -4.42 -2.68 17.52
CA PHE A 318 -5.33 -3.67 18.11
C PHE A 318 -4.76 -5.09 18.08
N GLU A 319 -3.59 -5.26 17.48
CA GLU A 319 -2.96 -6.57 17.32
C GLU A 319 -1.58 -6.61 18.01
N VAL A 320 -1.16 -7.80 18.39
CA VAL A 320 0.22 -8.06 18.84
C VAL A 320 1.08 -8.30 17.61
N LEU A 321 2.02 -7.41 17.34
CA LEU A 321 2.83 -7.44 16.12
C LEU A 321 4.30 -7.80 16.41
N PRO A 322 4.99 -8.50 15.48
CA PRO A 322 4.45 -9.05 14.23
C PRO A 322 3.57 -10.27 14.47
N MET A 323 2.51 -10.44 13.66
CA MET A 323 1.58 -11.57 13.78
C MET A 323 1.72 -12.49 12.56
N VAL A 324 2.02 -13.75 12.78
CA VAL A 324 2.14 -14.74 11.70
C VAL A 324 0.76 -15.19 11.25
N LEU A 325 0.49 -15.05 9.93
CA LEU A 325 -0.72 -15.56 9.28
C LEU A 325 -0.50 -16.91 8.63
N LEU A 326 0.62 -17.09 7.92
CA LEU A 326 1.01 -18.34 7.25
C LEU A 326 2.42 -18.72 7.65
N GLY A 327 2.71 -20.00 7.62
CA GLY A 327 3.84 -20.71 8.15
C GLY A 327 5.18 -19.97 8.19
N MET A 328 5.73 -19.81 9.40
CA MET A 328 7.10 -19.33 9.63
C MET A 328 7.84 -20.41 10.38
N ASN A 329 8.83 -21.04 9.73
CA ASN A 329 9.47 -22.27 10.23
C ASN A 329 10.56 -22.01 11.30
N ALA A 330 11.19 -20.83 11.26
CA ALA A 330 12.31 -20.47 12.14
C ALA A 330 11.89 -19.62 13.36
N GLY A 331 10.66 -19.76 13.84
CA GLY A 331 10.12 -19.00 14.98
C GLY A 331 9.52 -17.64 14.56
N LEU A 332 9.04 -16.86 15.52
CA LEU A 332 8.43 -15.57 15.26
C LEU A 332 9.47 -14.57 14.72
N PRO A 333 9.18 -13.84 13.65
CA PRO A 333 10.02 -12.74 13.21
C PRO A 333 9.98 -11.60 14.24
N THR A 334 11.02 -10.77 14.26
CA THR A 334 11.12 -9.62 15.16
C THR A 334 11.44 -8.35 14.37
N PHE A 335 11.03 -7.19 14.91
CA PHE A 335 11.51 -5.92 14.42
C PHE A 335 12.90 -5.65 14.98
N GLY A 336 13.91 -5.48 14.12
CA GLY A 336 15.32 -5.49 14.54
C GLY A 336 15.97 -4.12 14.70
N ARG A 337 15.40 -3.07 14.11
CA ARG A 337 16.13 -1.82 13.88
C ARG A 337 16.40 -0.94 15.11
N LEU A 338 15.74 -1.17 16.25
CA LEU A 338 16.06 -0.46 17.51
C LEU A 338 17.18 -1.12 18.34
N GLN A 339 17.75 -2.23 17.87
CA GLN A 339 18.75 -2.99 18.62
C GLN A 339 20.20 -2.66 18.22
N ALA A 340 20.41 -1.69 17.32
CA ALA A 340 21.73 -1.30 16.82
C ALA A 340 22.25 -0.02 17.47
#